data_ff247c2d994f0880225599ab7c5f8fc9
#
_entry.id   ff247c2d994f0880225599ab7c5f8fc9
#
_cell.length_a   1.000
_cell.length_b   1.000
_cell.length_c   1.000
_cell.angle_alpha   90.00
_cell.angle_beta   90.00
_cell.angle_gamma   90.00
#
_symmetry.space_group_name_H-M   'P 1'
#
loop_
_entity.id
_entity.type
_entity.pdbx_description
1 polymer ?
#
loop_
_entity_poly.entity_id
_entity_poly.type
_entity_poly.pdbx_seq_one_letter_code
_entity_poly.pdbx_strand_id
1 'polypeptide(L)'
;IRKAFSNVDDILTDMSLEKTQENQRAVRILAYNSMRIMPENIEKIKEADRQVSAVVDRLTPKNVLQMIRDGVNPLEKTFDELETYFSQNPQSYEEEAEDYCRFLYQLERKKDVTEEERKAYIGIYRMVHQVEREDGAAVGAVVNTGAELQFSTLLAAARSRRTSHMDWKVSENTGLTQEIHLSENNISEQIRMGMAKE
;
A
#
# COMPACT_ATOMS: atom_id res chain seq x y z
N ILE A 1 21.72 -7.75 2.57
CA ILE A 1 20.84 -6.73 1.93
C ILE A 1 21.64 -5.47 1.58
N ARG A 2 22.40 -4.85 2.50
CA ARG A 2 23.19 -3.63 2.20
C ARG A 2 24.21 -3.78 1.07
N LYS A 3 24.81 -4.95 0.85
CA LYS A 3 25.76 -5.19 -0.26
C LYS A 3 25.08 -5.32 -1.63
N ALA A 4 23.81 -5.73 -1.68
CA ALA A 4 23.07 -5.84 -2.95
C ALA A 4 22.64 -4.48 -3.53
N PHE A 5 22.52 -3.45 -2.68
CA PHE A 5 22.10 -2.12 -3.09
C PHE A 5 23.26 -1.11 -3.30
N SER A 6 24.50 -1.53 -3.04
CA SER A 6 25.67 -0.67 -3.30
C SER A 6 25.93 -0.43 -4.80
N ASN A 7 25.26 -1.18 -5.67
CA ASN A 7 25.48 -1.15 -7.12
C ASN A 7 24.30 -0.65 -7.95
N VAL A 8 23.26 -0.03 -7.34
CA VAL A 8 22.12 0.49 -8.11
C VAL A 8 22.56 1.55 -9.12
N ASP A 9 23.49 2.42 -8.72
CA ASP A 9 24.02 3.47 -9.58
C ASP A 9 24.89 2.91 -10.71
N ASP A 10 25.59 1.81 -10.47
CA ASP A 10 26.40 1.13 -11.49
C ASP A 10 25.47 0.47 -12.52
N ILE A 11 24.40 -0.20 -12.07
CA ILE A 11 23.38 -0.80 -12.93
C ILE A 11 22.74 0.26 -13.83
N LEU A 12 22.38 1.42 -13.28
CA LEU A 12 21.80 2.51 -14.06
C LEU A 12 22.80 3.07 -15.07
N THR A 13 24.08 3.17 -14.68
CA THR A 13 25.14 3.63 -15.58
C THR A 13 25.35 2.67 -16.76
N ASP A 14 25.38 1.36 -16.48
CA ASP A 14 25.54 0.32 -17.51
C ASP A 14 24.38 0.33 -18.53
N MET A 15 23.20 0.75 -18.08
CA MET A 15 22.01 0.89 -18.93
C MET A 15 21.92 2.28 -19.60
N SER A 16 22.86 3.17 -19.37
CA SER A 16 22.79 4.57 -19.83
C SER A 16 21.56 5.33 -19.33
N LEU A 17 21.08 4.99 -18.13
CA LEU A 17 19.96 5.64 -17.48
C LEU A 17 20.44 6.66 -16.45
N GLU A 18 19.66 7.73 -16.28
CA GLU A 18 19.93 8.75 -15.27
C GLU A 18 19.77 8.21 -13.84
N LYS A 19 20.63 8.66 -12.91
CA LYS A 19 20.59 8.28 -11.50
C LYS A 19 19.55 9.10 -10.71
N THR A 20 18.33 9.14 -11.21
CA THR A 20 17.22 9.78 -10.50
C THR A 20 16.73 8.92 -9.34
N GLN A 21 16.09 9.55 -8.34
CA GLN A 21 15.49 8.82 -7.22
C GLN A 21 14.44 7.80 -7.70
N GLU A 22 13.66 8.16 -8.73
CA GLU A 22 12.66 7.28 -9.31
C GLU A 22 13.29 6.03 -9.94
N ASN A 23 14.37 6.19 -10.74
CA ASN A 23 15.07 5.07 -11.35
C ASN A 23 15.72 4.18 -10.30
N GLN A 24 16.36 4.77 -9.28
CA GLN A 24 16.93 4.02 -8.16
C GLN A 24 15.86 3.24 -7.38
N ARG A 25 14.70 3.85 -7.14
CA ARG A 25 13.57 3.22 -6.47
C ARG A 25 13.01 2.07 -7.32
N ALA A 26 12.82 2.28 -8.62
CA ALA A 26 12.35 1.23 -9.53
C ALA A 26 13.30 0.02 -9.59
N VAL A 27 14.60 0.26 -9.65
CA VAL A 27 15.60 -0.83 -9.59
C VAL A 27 15.51 -1.62 -8.27
N ARG A 28 15.33 -0.94 -7.14
CA ARG A 28 15.13 -1.62 -5.84
C ARG A 28 13.86 -2.48 -5.84
N ILE A 29 12.75 -1.94 -6.33
CA ILE A 29 11.48 -2.66 -6.43
C ILE A 29 11.62 -3.91 -7.31
N LEU A 30 12.27 -3.81 -8.46
CA LEU A 30 12.58 -4.94 -9.34
C LEU A 30 13.41 -6.00 -8.62
N ALA A 31 14.46 -5.58 -7.90
CA ALA A 31 15.34 -6.48 -7.15
C ALA A 31 14.60 -7.18 -6.00
N TYR A 32 13.71 -6.49 -5.27
CA TYR A 32 12.86 -7.08 -4.23
C TYR A 32 11.97 -8.21 -4.75
N ASN A 33 11.57 -8.13 -6.01
CA ASN A 33 10.67 -9.08 -6.64
C ASN A 33 11.40 -10.08 -7.57
N SER A 34 12.74 -10.10 -7.56
CA SER A 34 13.55 -10.95 -8.42
C SER A 34 13.21 -10.79 -9.92
N MET A 35 12.74 -9.61 -10.30
CA MET A 35 12.43 -9.27 -11.67
C MET A 35 13.71 -8.89 -12.44
N ARG A 36 13.70 -9.12 -13.75
CA ARG A 36 14.80 -8.68 -14.61
C ARG A 36 14.89 -7.15 -14.62
N ILE A 37 16.08 -6.64 -14.32
CA ILE A 37 16.36 -5.21 -14.39
C ILE A 37 16.67 -4.87 -15.86
N MET A 38 15.73 -4.23 -16.53
CA MET A 38 15.82 -3.76 -17.92
C MET A 38 14.99 -2.50 -18.09
N PRO A 39 15.32 -1.63 -19.04
CA PRO A 39 14.66 -0.31 -19.19
C PRO A 39 13.13 -0.39 -19.22
N GLU A 40 12.59 -1.36 -19.96
CA GLU A 40 11.13 -1.55 -20.07
C GLU A 40 10.47 -1.86 -18.72
N ASN A 41 11.11 -2.69 -17.88
CA ASN A 41 10.59 -3.03 -16.57
C ASN A 41 10.74 -1.87 -15.59
N ILE A 42 11.82 -1.08 -15.71
CA ILE A 42 12.02 0.13 -14.91
C ILE A 42 10.87 1.11 -15.18
N GLU A 43 10.54 1.37 -16.46
CA GLU A 43 9.43 2.29 -16.80
C GLU A 43 8.08 1.76 -16.32
N LYS A 44 7.80 0.47 -16.44
CA LYS A 44 6.57 -0.14 -15.92
C LYS A 44 6.44 0.03 -14.41
N ILE A 45 7.51 -0.20 -13.67
CA ILE A 45 7.51 -0.02 -12.22
C ILE A 45 7.36 1.43 -11.83
N LYS A 46 8.04 2.35 -12.53
CA LYS A 46 7.91 3.79 -12.27
C LYS A 46 6.48 4.26 -12.45
N GLU A 47 5.83 3.84 -13.52
CA GLU A 47 4.45 4.22 -13.80
C GLU A 47 3.49 3.68 -12.72
N ALA A 48 3.62 2.39 -12.38
CA ALA A 48 2.81 1.78 -11.32
C ALA A 48 3.07 2.43 -9.93
N ASP A 49 4.33 2.67 -9.58
CA ASP A 49 4.70 3.30 -8.30
C ASP A 49 4.21 4.75 -8.23
N ARG A 50 4.26 5.49 -9.35
CA ARG A 50 3.72 6.85 -9.45
C ARG A 50 2.20 6.86 -9.26
N GLN A 51 1.48 5.94 -9.90
CA GLN A 51 0.03 5.81 -9.75
C GLN A 51 -0.36 5.48 -8.31
N VAL A 52 0.32 4.53 -7.69
CA VAL A 52 0.10 4.18 -6.27
C VAL A 52 0.37 5.38 -5.37
N SER A 53 1.49 6.06 -5.55
CA SER A 53 1.84 7.24 -4.74
C SER A 53 0.81 8.35 -4.91
N ALA A 54 0.39 8.64 -6.15
CA ALA A 54 -0.60 9.68 -6.43
C ALA A 54 -1.95 9.41 -5.72
N VAL A 55 -2.39 8.15 -5.67
CA VAL A 55 -3.62 7.77 -4.95
C VAL A 55 -3.42 7.84 -3.43
N VAL A 56 -2.29 7.33 -2.92
CA VAL A 56 -1.97 7.36 -1.49
C VAL A 56 -1.89 8.79 -0.97
N ASP A 57 -1.23 9.70 -1.68
CA ASP A 57 -1.10 11.11 -1.32
C ASP A 57 -2.46 11.82 -1.25
N ARG A 58 -3.44 11.35 -2.02
CA ARG A 58 -4.83 11.88 -1.99
C ARG A 58 -5.69 11.29 -0.88
N LEU A 59 -5.28 10.21 -0.24
CA LEU A 59 -5.96 9.66 0.92
C LEU A 59 -5.60 10.47 2.18
N THR A 60 -5.87 11.76 2.15
CA THR A 60 -5.76 12.62 3.34
C THR A 60 -6.87 12.32 4.34
N PRO A 61 -6.72 12.67 5.63
CA PRO A 61 -7.75 12.46 6.65
C PRO A 61 -9.15 12.94 6.24
N LYS A 62 -9.24 14.12 5.63
CA LYS A 62 -10.51 14.69 5.16
C LYS A 62 -11.09 13.94 3.99
N ASN A 63 -10.26 13.59 3.00
CA ASN A 63 -10.70 12.84 1.83
C ASN A 63 -11.19 11.45 2.23
N VAL A 64 -10.52 10.80 3.17
CA VAL A 64 -10.93 9.49 3.71
C VAL A 64 -12.30 9.59 4.39
N LEU A 65 -12.53 10.60 5.22
CA LEU A 65 -13.85 10.80 5.83
C LEU A 65 -14.93 11.05 4.78
N GLN A 66 -14.63 11.87 3.77
CA GLN A 66 -15.57 12.14 2.67
C GLN A 66 -15.88 10.86 1.89
N MET A 67 -14.90 10.08 1.51
CA MET A 67 -15.10 8.78 0.84
C MET A 67 -16.02 7.85 1.65
N ILE A 68 -15.82 7.79 2.96
CA ILE A 68 -16.65 6.97 3.86
C ILE A 68 -18.11 7.47 3.81
N ARG A 69 -18.34 8.78 3.88
CA ARG A 69 -19.67 9.40 3.83
C ARG A 69 -20.34 9.22 2.47
N ASP A 70 -19.55 9.21 1.40
CA ASP A 70 -20.04 8.93 0.04
C ASP A 70 -20.25 7.42 -0.23
N GLY A 71 -19.92 6.54 0.74
CA GLY A 71 -20.04 5.09 0.60
C GLY A 71 -18.99 4.47 -0.33
N VAL A 72 -17.89 5.17 -0.61
CA VAL A 72 -16.82 4.69 -1.48
C VAL A 72 -15.80 3.87 -0.67
N ASN A 73 -15.69 2.58 -1.00
CA ASN A 73 -14.72 1.70 -0.39
C ASN A 73 -13.45 1.60 -1.25
N PRO A 74 -12.29 2.12 -0.83
CA PRO A 74 -11.07 2.09 -1.63
C PRO A 74 -10.55 0.67 -1.91
N LEU A 75 -10.94 -0.34 -1.14
CA LEU A 75 -10.56 -1.74 -1.40
C LEU A 75 -11.26 -2.37 -2.59
N GLU A 76 -12.40 -1.83 -2.99
CA GLU A 76 -13.26 -2.35 -4.06
C GLU A 76 -13.05 -1.57 -5.37
N LYS A 77 -12.21 -0.55 -5.36
CA LYS A 77 -11.94 0.34 -6.47
C LYS A 77 -10.54 0.13 -7.04
N THR A 78 -10.43 0.24 -8.36
CA THR A 78 -9.14 0.36 -9.02
C THR A 78 -8.53 1.73 -8.76
N PHE A 79 -7.23 1.88 -8.96
CA PHE A 79 -6.60 3.19 -8.80
C PHE A 79 -7.10 4.21 -9.83
N ASP A 80 -7.42 3.79 -11.05
CA ASP A 80 -8.02 4.67 -12.06
C ASP A 80 -9.40 5.18 -11.62
N GLU A 81 -10.22 4.32 -11.00
CA GLU A 81 -11.52 4.72 -10.45
C GLU A 81 -11.36 5.69 -9.27
N LEU A 82 -10.35 5.46 -8.41
CA LEU A 82 -10.04 6.36 -7.29
C LEU A 82 -9.52 7.72 -7.77
N GLU A 83 -8.65 7.75 -8.78
CA GLU A 83 -8.21 9.00 -9.40
C GLU A 83 -9.37 9.77 -10.02
N THR A 84 -10.30 9.06 -10.66
CA THR A 84 -11.52 9.65 -11.21
C THR A 84 -12.38 10.25 -10.10
N TYR A 85 -12.57 9.51 -9.00
CA TYR A 85 -13.31 10.00 -7.83
C TYR A 85 -12.69 11.28 -7.25
N PHE A 86 -11.38 11.29 -7.04
CA PHE A 86 -10.67 12.47 -6.51
C PHE A 86 -10.68 13.66 -7.48
N SER A 87 -10.71 13.39 -8.79
CA SER A 87 -10.79 14.46 -9.79
C SER A 87 -12.16 15.13 -9.82
N GLN A 88 -13.20 14.34 -9.54
CA GLN A 88 -14.58 14.85 -9.44
C GLN A 88 -14.85 15.55 -8.09
N ASN A 89 -14.07 15.24 -7.07
CA ASN A 89 -14.18 15.80 -5.73
C ASN A 89 -12.86 16.52 -5.34
N PRO A 90 -12.51 17.64 -6.00
CA PRO A 90 -11.30 18.35 -5.70
C PRO A 90 -11.43 19.03 -4.34
N GLN A 91 -10.86 18.42 -3.30
CA GLN A 91 -10.70 19.08 -2.01
C GLN A 91 -9.42 19.92 -2.03
N SER A 92 -9.46 21.08 -1.42
CA SER A 92 -8.34 22.01 -1.43
C SER A 92 -7.06 21.38 -0.85
N TYR A 93 -6.01 21.38 -1.65
CA TYR A 93 -4.67 20.90 -1.29
C TYR A 93 -3.93 21.80 -0.29
N GLU A 94 -4.54 22.92 0.14
CA GLU A 94 -3.88 24.01 0.86
C GLU A 94 -3.83 23.85 2.38
N GLU A 95 -4.35 22.77 2.95
CA GLU A 95 -4.24 22.58 4.39
C GLU A 95 -3.11 21.58 4.69
N GLU A 96 -2.22 22.00 5.61
CA GLU A 96 -1.13 21.20 6.17
C GLU A 96 -1.54 19.74 6.38
N ALA A 97 -0.65 18.80 6.03
CA ALA A 97 -0.87 17.37 6.19
C ALA A 97 -1.30 17.05 7.63
N GLU A 98 -2.60 17.03 7.87
CA GLU A 98 -3.15 16.77 9.19
C GLU A 98 -2.95 15.30 9.51
N ASP A 99 -2.42 15.02 10.70
CA ASP A 99 -2.22 13.65 11.17
C ASP A 99 -3.57 12.94 11.35
N TYR A 100 -3.68 11.70 10.86
CA TYR A 100 -4.89 10.88 10.93
C TYR A 100 -5.44 10.75 12.35
N CYS A 101 -4.58 10.52 13.32
CA CYS A 101 -4.99 10.34 14.71
C CYS A 101 -5.50 11.65 15.31
N ARG A 102 -4.84 12.76 14.99
CA ARG A 102 -5.25 14.08 15.46
C ARG A 102 -6.59 14.50 14.86
N PHE A 103 -6.79 14.24 13.58
CA PHE A 103 -8.05 14.54 12.90
C PHE A 103 -9.20 13.73 13.49
N LEU A 104 -9.03 12.42 13.67
CA LEU A 104 -10.05 11.56 14.28
C LEU A 104 -10.39 12.02 15.70
N TYR A 105 -9.39 12.35 16.53
CA TYR A 105 -9.61 12.87 17.87
C TYR A 105 -10.45 14.16 17.88
N GLN A 106 -10.22 15.06 16.92
CA GLN A 106 -11.01 16.28 16.77
C GLN A 106 -12.47 15.98 16.41
N LEU A 107 -12.71 15.03 15.50
CA LEU A 107 -14.04 14.58 15.12
C LEU A 107 -14.80 13.97 16.31
N GLU A 108 -14.14 13.08 17.05
CA GLU A 108 -14.71 12.47 18.26
C GLU A 108 -15.09 13.52 19.32
N ARG A 109 -14.21 14.49 19.54
CA ARG A 109 -14.46 15.58 20.49
C ARG A 109 -15.64 16.45 20.08
N LYS A 110 -15.83 16.67 18.76
CA LYS A 110 -16.95 17.44 18.21
C LYS A 110 -18.24 16.60 18.08
N LYS A 111 -18.16 15.27 18.31
CA LYS A 111 -19.22 14.30 18.04
C LYS A 111 -19.71 14.32 16.58
N ASP A 112 -18.78 14.58 15.65
CA ASP A 112 -19.00 14.66 14.21
C ASP A 112 -18.54 13.39 13.48
N VAL A 113 -18.58 12.26 14.13
CA VAL A 113 -18.26 10.95 13.56
C VAL A 113 -19.13 9.89 14.23
N THR A 114 -19.74 9.01 13.41
CA THR A 114 -20.45 7.84 13.92
C THR A 114 -19.46 6.70 14.23
N GLU A 115 -19.92 5.69 14.95
CA GLU A 115 -19.10 4.53 15.30
C GLU A 115 -18.70 3.74 14.02
N GLU A 116 -19.58 3.65 13.04
CA GLU A 116 -19.32 3.02 11.74
C GLU A 116 -18.27 3.80 10.94
N GLU A 117 -18.43 5.13 10.83
CA GLU A 117 -17.44 6.00 10.16
C GLU A 117 -16.08 5.90 10.83
N ARG A 118 -16.04 5.90 12.17
CA ARG A 118 -14.80 5.75 12.95
C ARG A 118 -14.06 4.46 12.62
N LYS A 119 -14.78 3.34 12.61
CA LYS A 119 -14.21 2.01 12.29
C LYS A 119 -13.69 1.96 10.87
N ALA A 120 -14.46 2.46 9.91
CA ALA A 120 -14.05 2.54 8.51
C ALA A 120 -12.79 3.41 8.34
N TYR A 121 -12.75 4.57 8.99
CA TYR A 121 -11.62 5.49 8.98
C TYR A 121 -10.33 4.83 9.50
N ILE A 122 -10.40 4.16 10.65
CA ILE A 122 -9.26 3.41 11.20
C ILE A 122 -8.82 2.29 10.26
N GLY A 123 -9.78 1.61 9.62
CA GLY A 123 -9.50 0.57 8.64
C GLY A 123 -8.70 1.08 7.45
N ILE A 124 -9.10 2.21 6.86
CA ILE A 124 -8.41 2.84 5.73
C ILE A 124 -7.02 3.34 6.16
N TYR A 125 -6.90 3.99 7.32
CA TYR A 125 -5.60 4.39 7.86
C TYR A 125 -4.61 3.23 7.96
N ARG A 126 -5.04 2.11 8.53
CA ARG A 126 -4.21 0.90 8.67
C ARG A 126 -3.82 0.33 7.30
N MET A 127 -4.73 0.37 6.34
CA MET A 127 -4.49 -0.06 4.96
C MET A 127 -3.41 0.79 4.30
N VAL A 128 -3.55 2.12 4.33
CA VAL A 128 -2.57 3.05 3.76
C VAL A 128 -1.19 2.82 4.37
N HIS A 129 -1.12 2.82 5.70
CA HIS A 129 0.12 2.62 6.43
C HIS A 129 0.78 1.24 6.13
N GLN A 130 -0.01 0.21 5.89
CA GLN A 130 0.52 -1.09 5.50
C GLN A 130 1.14 -1.04 4.11
N VAL A 131 0.53 -0.36 3.14
CA VAL A 131 1.07 -0.19 1.78
C VAL A 131 2.36 0.62 1.80
N GLU A 132 2.41 1.72 2.52
CA GLU A 132 3.60 2.56 2.67
C GLU A 132 4.80 1.79 3.26
N ARG A 133 4.57 0.95 4.26
CA ARG A 133 5.63 0.15 4.90
C ARG A 133 6.30 -0.88 4.00
N GLU A 134 5.68 -1.28 2.91
CA GLU A 134 6.23 -2.24 1.96
C GLU A 134 7.27 -1.61 0.99
N ASP A 135 7.49 -0.30 1.06
CA ASP A 135 8.46 0.46 0.23
C ASP A 135 8.41 0.08 -1.26
N GLY A 136 7.19 -0.02 -1.81
CA GLY A 136 6.95 -0.36 -3.21
C GLY A 136 7.10 -1.84 -3.55
N ALA A 137 7.56 -2.68 -2.64
CA ALA A 137 7.76 -4.10 -2.93
C ALA A 137 6.47 -4.84 -3.32
N ALA A 138 5.33 -4.44 -2.76
CA ALA A 138 4.03 -4.96 -3.14
C ALA A 138 3.64 -4.51 -4.58
N VAL A 139 4.01 -3.29 -4.97
CA VAL A 139 3.80 -2.77 -6.33
C VAL A 139 4.50 -3.66 -7.35
N GLY A 140 5.78 -3.97 -7.12
CA GLY A 140 6.54 -4.85 -7.98
C GLY A 140 5.92 -6.26 -8.10
N ALA A 141 5.39 -6.81 -7.00
CA ALA A 141 4.72 -8.11 -7.04
C ALA A 141 3.44 -8.09 -7.88
N VAL A 142 2.62 -7.04 -7.76
CA VAL A 142 1.39 -6.86 -8.56
C VAL A 142 1.74 -6.71 -10.04
N VAL A 143 2.72 -5.85 -10.37
CA VAL A 143 3.19 -5.67 -11.76
C VAL A 143 3.74 -6.97 -12.35
N ASN A 144 4.49 -7.76 -11.56
CA ASN A 144 5.05 -9.03 -12.01
C ASN A 144 3.99 -10.08 -12.34
N THR A 145 2.87 -10.06 -11.62
CA THR A 145 1.74 -10.99 -11.87
C THR A 145 0.80 -10.49 -12.96
N GLY A 146 0.92 -9.24 -13.40
CA GLY A 146 -0.02 -8.60 -14.32
C GLY A 146 -1.40 -8.38 -13.71
N ALA A 147 -1.51 -8.40 -12.39
CA ALA A 147 -2.77 -8.12 -11.71
C ALA A 147 -3.09 -6.61 -11.74
N GLU A 148 -4.36 -6.29 -11.60
CA GLU A 148 -4.85 -4.92 -11.58
C GLU A 148 -4.37 -4.18 -10.33
N LEU A 149 -4.00 -2.91 -10.48
CA LEU A 149 -3.58 -2.06 -9.38
C LEU A 149 -4.80 -1.66 -8.54
N GLN A 150 -4.91 -2.26 -7.37
CA GLN A 150 -5.92 -2.02 -6.36
C GLN A 150 -5.30 -2.16 -4.97
N PHE A 151 -5.86 -1.56 -3.94
CA PHE A 151 -5.40 -1.79 -2.58
C PHE A 151 -5.54 -3.24 -2.14
N SER A 152 -6.59 -3.94 -2.57
CA SER A 152 -6.80 -5.37 -2.30
C SER A 152 -5.65 -6.24 -2.83
N THR A 153 -5.18 -6.00 -4.07
CA THR A 153 -4.07 -6.75 -4.69
C THR A 153 -2.72 -6.41 -4.04
N LEU A 154 -2.47 -5.13 -3.73
CA LEU A 154 -1.27 -4.70 -3.01
C LEU A 154 -1.19 -5.33 -1.61
N LEU A 155 -2.28 -5.33 -0.86
CA LEU A 155 -2.33 -5.95 0.47
C LEU A 155 -2.19 -7.47 0.41
N ALA A 156 -2.76 -8.12 -0.62
CA ALA A 156 -2.57 -9.56 -0.85
C ALA A 156 -1.09 -9.88 -1.14
N ALA A 157 -0.45 -9.09 -2.01
CA ALA A 157 0.98 -9.22 -2.31
C ALA A 157 1.86 -9.01 -1.06
N ALA A 158 1.58 -7.96 -0.27
CA ALA A 158 2.28 -7.68 0.98
C ALA A 158 2.15 -8.85 1.98
N ARG A 159 0.98 -9.44 2.07
CA ARG A 159 0.73 -10.59 2.95
C ARG A 159 1.46 -11.85 2.48
N SER A 160 1.39 -12.17 1.20
CA SER A 160 2.08 -13.33 0.62
C SER A 160 3.59 -13.27 0.88
N ARG A 161 4.19 -12.08 0.79
CA ARG A 161 5.62 -11.87 1.09
C ARG A 161 5.96 -12.13 2.56
N ARG A 162 5.08 -11.73 3.49
CA ARG A 162 5.30 -11.96 4.93
C ARG A 162 5.21 -13.45 5.27
N THR A 163 4.24 -14.16 4.70
CA THR A 163 4.11 -15.61 4.94
C THR A 163 5.30 -16.37 4.38
N SER A 164 5.76 -16.07 3.17
CA SER A 164 6.94 -16.74 2.61
C SER A 164 8.24 -16.46 3.41
N HIS A 165 8.34 -15.29 4.06
CA HIS A 165 9.46 -14.98 4.95
C HIS A 165 9.35 -15.67 6.32
N MET A 166 8.13 -15.91 6.81
CA MET A 166 7.91 -16.65 8.06
C MET A 166 8.13 -18.16 7.89
N ASP A 167 7.71 -18.74 6.77
CA ASP A 167 7.92 -20.16 6.49
C ASP A 167 9.42 -20.52 6.44
N TRP A 168 10.26 -19.63 5.96
CA TRP A 168 11.71 -19.86 5.92
C TRP A 168 12.37 -19.81 7.31
N LYS A 169 11.80 -19.10 8.27
CA LYS A 169 12.30 -19.03 9.66
C LYS A 169 11.74 -20.11 10.56
N VAL A 170 10.54 -20.61 10.30
CA VAL A 170 9.84 -21.59 11.13
C VAL A 170 10.32 -23.02 10.84
N SER A 171 10.80 -23.31 9.61
CA SER A 171 11.26 -24.65 9.24
C SER A 171 12.59 -25.05 9.88
N GLU A 172 13.37 -24.12 10.41
CA GLU A 172 14.71 -24.45 10.93
C GLU A 172 14.82 -24.56 12.45
N ASN A 173 13.89 -24.12 13.30
CA ASN A 173 14.22 -24.06 14.73
C ASN A 173 13.13 -24.10 15.80
N THR A 174 11.89 -24.45 15.54
CA THR A 174 10.93 -24.57 16.67
C THR A 174 9.94 -25.72 16.47
N GLY A 175 10.15 -26.81 17.20
CA GLY A 175 9.18 -27.90 17.40
C GLY A 175 7.98 -27.50 18.26
N LEU A 176 7.34 -26.37 17.96
CA LEU A 176 6.08 -25.92 18.54
C LEU A 176 5.16 -25.51 17.41
N THR A 177 4.47 -26.49 16.85
CA THR A 177 3.30 -26.29 16.01
C THR A 177 2.14 -25.78 16.88
N GLN A 178 2.09 -24.49 17.17
CA GLN A 178 0.81 -23.86 17.34
C GLN A 178 0.29 -23.55 15.95
N GLU A 179 -0.75 -24.22 15.52
CA GLU A 179 -1.53 -23.88 14.33
C GLU A 179 -2.03 -22.45 14.53
N ILE A 180 -1.32 -21.50 13.92
CA ILE A 180 -1.85 -20.16 13.73
C ILE A 180 -2.93 -20.35 12.65
N HIS A 181 -4.18 -20.44 13.06
CA HIS A 181 -5.31 -20.31 12.16
C HIS A 181 -5.22 -18.94 11.50
N LEU A 182 -4.52 -18.89 10.37
CA LEU A 182 -4.65 -17.80 9.42
C LEU A 182 -6.10 -17.86 8.96
N SER A 183 -6.93 -16.92 9.39
CA SER A 183 -8.31 -16.87 8.97
C SER A 183 -8.31 -16.79 7.43
N GLU A 184 -8.96 -17.73 6.78
CA GLU A 184 -9.15 -17.77 5.33
C GLU A 184 -9.98 -16.58 4.81
N ASN A 185 -10.29 -15.67 5.69
CA ASN A 185 -11.12 -14.52 5.42
C ASN A 185 -10.39 -13.53 4.54
N ASN A 186 -10.99 -13.20 3.45
CA ASN A 186 -10.69 -12.13 2.53
C ASN A 186 -10.38 -10.83 3.30
N ILE A 187 -9.47 -9.99 2.77
CA ILE A 187 -9.05 -8.72 3.38
C ILE A 187 -10.25 -7.82 3.70
N SER A 188 -11.26 -7.80 2.84
CA SER A 188 -12.52 -7.11 3.08
C SER A 188 -13.23 -7.61 4.35
N GLU A 189 -13.19 -8.91 4.61
CA GLU A 189 -13.71 -9.51 5.85
C GLU A 189 -12.81 -9.23 7.04
N GLN A 190 -11.50 -9.13 6.86
CA GLN A 190 -10.59 -8.79 7.95
C GLN A 190 -10.67 -7.33 8.34
N ILE A 191 -10.91 -6.43 7.38
CA ILE A 191 -11.26 -5.04 7.68
C ILE A 191 -12.60 -5.00 8.38
N ARG A 192 -13.64 -5.72 7.89
CA ARG A 192 -14.93 -5.85 8.59
C ARG A 192 -14.79 -6.45 9.98
N MET A 193 -13.94 -7.47 10.17
CA MET A 193 -13.71 -8.08 11.48
C MET A 193 -12.83 -7.22 12.39
N GLY A 194 -11.86 -6.51 11.86
CA GLY A 194 -11.13 -5.47 12.59
C GLY A 194 -12.03 -4.33 13.02
N MET A 195 -13.08 -4.07 12.23
CA MET A 195 -14.14 -3.13 12.53
C MET A 195 -15.18 -3.68 13.52
N ALA A 196 -15.33 -5.01 13.66
CA ALA A 196 -16.38 -5.64 14.48
C ALA A 196 -15.88 -6.18 15.82
N LYS A 197 -14.57 -6.14 16.12
CA LYS A 197 -13.99 -6.63 17.37
C LYS A 197 -13.52 -5.46 18.26
N GLU A 198 -14.44 -4.66 18.72
CA GLU A 198 -14.41 -3.96 20.01
C GLU A 198 -15.79 -3.89 20.62
#